data_9efcdbee0d4c00cecbcf3d9f7a5cca44
#
_entry.id   9efcdbee0d4c00cecbcf3d9f7a5cca44
#
_cell.length_a   1.000
_cell.length_b   1.000
_cell.length_c   1.000
_cell.angle_alpha   90.00
_cell.angle_beta   90.00
_cell.angle_gamma   90.00
#
_symmetry.space_group_name_H-M   'P 1'
#
loop_
_entity.id
_entity.type
_entity.pdbx_description
1 polymer ?
#
loop_
_entity_poly.entity_id
_entity_poly.type
_entity_poly.pdbx_seq_one_letter_code
_entity_poly.pdbx_strand_id
1 'polypeptide(L)'
;MYVTEESHNGIVPMNHSNKGGNSSAESGEGRPLIKENVRQPNTSPTQSGERVSQGLAGVRKAAGNNKEMKFTALLHHLTVGLLRESFYSLKRKAAPGVDGITWQEYEDGLEDRLIDLHGRVHRGAYRATPSRRVYIEKADGRQRPLAVPAIEDKLVQHAVVTILNQIYEEDFLGFSYGFRPGRSQHQALDALSYALLKKKVNYVLDADIRGFFDNLDKSWLIKFVEHRVADPRILRLIQKWLNAGVMEEGKWSDTKTGSPQGSVISPLLANIYLHYAFDLWVNVWRKKWAHGEVVVIRYADDIILGFQHQADADRFLENLQERLGMSGLELHPDKTRRIEFGRFAEQTGNEEEKASPRRSTS
;
A
#
# COMPACT_ATOMS: atom_id res chain seq x y z
N MET A 1 23.92 18.26 11.12
CA MET A 1 24.59 17.72 9.93
C MET A 1 23.65 17.88 8.75
N TYR A 2 24.02 18.71 7.80
CA TYR A 2 23.20 18.97 6.61
C TYR A 2 23.23 17.70 5.75
N VAL A 3 22.05 17.08 5.57
CA VAL A 3 21.88 15.99 4.60
C VAL A 3 21.76 16.67 3.24
N THR A 4 22.79 16.56 2.42
CA THR A 4 22.84 17.14 1.07
C THR A 4 21.79 16.49 0.16
N GLU A 5 21.29 17.23 -0.84
CA GLU A 5 20.29 16.77 -1.82
C GLU A 5 20.64 15.45 -2.53
N GLU A 6 21.91 15.09 -2.59
CA GLU A 6 22.39 13.83 -3.18
C GLU A 6 21.92 12.57 -2.44
N SER A 7 21.59 12.66 -1.14
CA SER A 7 21.08 11.51 -0.36
C SER A 7 19.64 11.12 -0.73
N HIS A 8 18.87 11.99 -1.37
CA HIS A 8 17.49 11.73 -1.76
C HIS A 8 17.36 10.86 -3.01
N ASN A 9 18.31 10.93 -3.95
CA ASN A 9 18.29 10.13 -5.18
C ASN A 9 18.55 8.64 -4.92
N GLY A 10 19.19 8.27 -3.83
CA GLY A 10 19.44 6.86 -3.46
C GLY A 10 18.26 6.14 -2.83
N ILE A 11 17.25 6.89 -2.31
CA ILE A 11 16.13 6.29 -1.57
C ILE A 11 15.00 5.86 -2.50
N VAL A 12 14.82 6.54 -3.62
CA VAL A 12 13.85 6.19 -4.64
C VAL A 12 14.61 5.77 -5.90
N PRO A 13 14.75 4.47 -6.16
CA PRO A 13 15.33 4.01 -7.43
C PRO A 13 14.47 4.54 -8.57
N MET A 14 15.07 5.23 -9.52
CA MET A 14 14.37 5.58 -10.77
C MET A 14 13.79 4.31 -11.37
N ASN A 15 12.53 4.36 -11.74
CA ASN A 15 11.83 3.29 -12.43
C ASN A 15 12.46 3.14 -13.83
N HIS A 16 13.58 2.42 -13.93
CA HIS A 16 14.04 1.98 -15.24
C HIS A 16 12.97 1.09 -15.81
N SER A 17 12.40 1.52 -16.92
CA SER A 17 11.35 0.83 -17.66
C SER A 17 11.59 -0.68 -17.65
N ASN A 18 10.62 -1.46 -17.14
CA ASN A 18 10.54 -2.90 -17.33
C ASN A 18 10.35 -3.20 -18.83
N LYS A 19 11.37 -2.95 -19.65
CA LYS A 19 11.47 -3.51 -20.98
C LYS A 19 12.12 -4.88 -20.84
N GLY A 20 11.29 -5.90 -20.91
CA GLY A 20 11.67 -7.22 -21.36
C GLY A 20 12.65 -7.96 -20.45
N GLY A 21 12.12 -8.71 -19.54
CA GLY A 21 12.80 -9.78 -18.83
C GLY A 21 11.78 -10.44 -17.91
N ASN A 22 10.95 -11.34 -18.42
CA ASN A 22 10.17 -12.23 -17.59
C ASN A 22 11.13 -13.02 -16.71
N SER A 23 11.39 -12.53 -15.48
CA SER A 23 12.01 -13.38 -14.49
C SER A 23 10.97 -14.43 -14.08
N SER A 24 11.37 -15.69 -14.05
CA SER A 24 10.50 -16.81 -13.68
C SER A 24 9.84 -16.66 -12.31
N ALA A 25 10.37 -15.77 -11.46
CA ALA A 25 9.81 -15.42 -10.15
C ALA A 25 8.52 -14.57 -10.27
N GLU A 26 8.49 -13.57 -11.16
CA GLU A 26 7.30 -12.72 -11.36
C GLU A 26 6.12 -13.49 -11.93
N SER A 27 6.36 -14.53 -12.75
CA SER A 27 5.28 -15.36 -13.31
C SER A 27 4.60 -16.27 -12.28
N GLY A 28 5.27 -16.59 -11.16
CA GLY A 28 4.68 -17.35 -10.05
C GLY A 28 3.92 -16.48 -9.05
N GLU A 29 4.33 -15.21 -8.90
CA GLU A 29 3.76 -14.25 -7.96
C GLU A 29 2.53 -13.52 -8.52
N GLY A 30 2.38 -13.46 -9.85
CA GLY A 30 1.30 -12.78 -10.56
C GLY A 30 0.44 -13.71 -11.40
N ARG A 31 -0.21 -14.75 -10.81
CA ARG A 31 -1.17 -15.57 -11.56
C ARG A 31 -2.27 -14.70 -12.17
N PRO A 32 -2.65 -14.92 -13.46
CA PRO A 32 -3.80 -14.25 -14.03
C PRO A 32 -5.05 -14.61 -13.21
N LEU A 33 -5.85 -13.59 -12.93
CA LEU A 33 -7.12 -13.68 -12.21
C LEU A 33 -7.98 -14.81 -12.81
N ILE A 34 -8.27 -15.84 -12.04
CA ILE A 34 -9.47 -16.65 -12.29
C ILE A 34 -10.62 -15.65 -12.14
N LYS A 35 -11.40 -15.48 -13.19
CA LYS A 35 -12.58 -14.64 -13.20
C LYS A 35 -13.57 -15.21 -12.19
N GLU A 36 -13.45 -14.84 -10.92
CA GLU A 36 -14.54 -14.97 -9.99
C GLU A 36 -15.62 -13.97 -10.40
N ASN A 37 -16.81 -14.48 -10.64
CA ASN A 37 -18.01 -13.72 -10.90
C ASN A 37 -18.30 -12.79 -9.71
N VAL A 38 -17.71 -11.59 -9.72
CA VAL A 38 -18.22 -10.47 -8.94
C VAL A 38 -19.60 -10.18 -9.53
N ARG A 39 -20.66 -10.55 -8.85
CA ARG A 39 -22.03 -10.11 -9.16
C ARG A 39 -22.01 -8.58 -9.14
N GLN A 40 -21.92 -8.00 -10.32
CA GLN A 40 -22.20 -6.57 -10.52
C GLN A 40 -23.69 -6.37 -10.20
N PRO A 41 -24.07 -5.40 -9.37
CA PRO A 41 -25.45 -4.99 -9.29
C PRO A 41 -25.85 -4.45 -10.67
N ASN A 42 -26.90 -5.02 -11.24
CA ASN A 42 -27.52 -4.57 -12.48
C ASN A 42 -28.20 -3.22 -12.23
N THR A 43 -27.43 -2.14 -12.28
CA THR A 43 -27.92 -0.78 -12.46
C THR A 43 -27.32 -0.26 -13.76
N SER A 44 -28.18 0.04 -14.74
CA SER A 44 -27.77 0.69 -16.00
C SER A 44 -27.01 1.97 -15.66
N PRO A 45 -25.77 2.16 -16.18
CA PRO A 45 -25.02 3.35 -15.89
C PRO A 45 -25.75 4.57 -16.47
N THR A 46 -26.00 5.59 -15.64
CA THR A 46 -26.43 6.90 -16.12
C THR A 46 -25.31 7.51 -16.97
N GLN A 47 -25.64 8.35 -17.97
CA GLN A 47 -24.67 9.02 -18.85
C GLN A 47 -23.52 9.72 -18.08
N SER A 48 -23.77 10.14 -16.85
CA SER A 48 -22.76 10.75 -15.98
C SER A 48 -21.74 9.70 -15.46
N GLY A 49 -22.19 8.50 -15.13
CA GLY A 49 -21.33 7.40 -14.69
C GLY A 49 -20.43 6.88 -15.81
N GLU A 50 -20.91 6.84 -17.05
CA GLU A 50 -20.10 6.46 -18.22
C GLU A 50 -18.97 7.45 -18.48
N ARG A 51 -19.21 8.77 -18.35
CA ARG A 51 -18.19 9.81 -18.52
C ARG A 51 -17.11 9.75 -17.42
N VAL A 52 -17.49 9.47 -16.17
CA VAL A 52 -16.55 9.28 -15.05
C VAL A 52 -15.67 8.06 -15.33
N SER A 53 -16.28 6.95 -15.73
CA SER A 53 -15.56 5.72 -16.09
C SER A 53 -14.57 5.94 -17.25
N GLN A 54 -14.96 6.66 -18.31
CA GLN A 54 -14.09 6.97 -19.45
C GLN A 54 -12.91 7.88 -19.04
N GLY A 55 -13.15 8.90 -18.21
CA GLY A 55 -12.10 9.79 -17.71
C GLY A 55 -11.07 9.05 -16.88
N LEU A 56 -11.52 8.20 -15.97
CA LEU A 56 -10.64 7.36 -15.12
C LEU A 56 -9.88 6.34 -15.94
N ALA A 57 -10.49 5.71 -16.95
CA ALA A 57 -9.79 4.82 -17.87
C ALA A 57 -8.66 5.54 -18.64
N GLY A 58 -8.87 6.82 -19.00
CA GLY A 58 -7.84 7.68 -19.58
C GLY A 58 -6.64 7.88 -18.65
N VAL A 59 -6.88 8.15 -17.37
CA VAL A 59 -5.83 8.26 -16.34
C VAL A 59 -5.04 6.96 -16.24
N ARG A 60 -5.73 5.82 -16.16
CA ARG A 60 -5.11 4.50 -16.08
C ARG A 60 -4.21 4.20 -17.29
N LYS A 61 -4.72 4.44 -18.49
CA LYS A 61 -3.95 4.26 -19.73
C LYS A 61 -2.70 5.12 -19.76
N ALA A 62 -2.81 6.40 -19.35
CA ALA A 62 -1.66 7.30 -19.28
C ALA A 62 -0.63 6.83 -18.25
N ALA A 63 -1.07 6.36 -17.07
CA ALA A 63 -0.20 5.82 -16.03
C ALA A 63 0.55 4.57 -16.49
N GLY A 64 -0.12 3.66 -17.18
CA GLY A 64 0.48 2.44 -17.73
C GLY A 64 1.51 2.74 -18.83
N ASN A 65 1.24 3.73 -19.69
CA ASN A 65 2.12 4.10 -20.78
C ASN A 65 3.39 4.84 -20.34
N ASN A 66 3.30 5.61 -19.24
CA ASN A 66 4.46 6.37 -18.74
C ASN A 66 4.51 6.32 -17.21
N LYS A 67 5.46 5.56 -16.68
CA LYS A 67 5.67 5.35 -15.25
C LYS A 67 6.28 6.55 -14.52
N GLU A 68 6.83 7.50 -15.26
CA GLU A 68 7.44 8.74 -14.72
C GLU A 68 6.50 9.94 -14.79
N MET A 69 5.37 9.79 -15.50
CA MET A 69 4.41 10.87 -15.67
C MET A 69 3.83 11.32 -14.35
N LYS A 70 3.86 12.63 -14.09
CA LYS A 70 3.19 13.27 -12.96
C LYS A 70 1.84 13.84 -13.38
N PHE A 71 0.81 13.50 -12.63
CA PHE A 71 -0.56 13.94 -12.91
C PHE A 71 -0.84 15.27 -12.20
N THR A 72 -1.04 16.33 -12.99
CA THR A 72 -1.23 17.71 -12.50
C THR A 72 -2.70 18.11 -12.33
N ALA A 73 -3.62 17.35 -12.91
CA ALA A 73 -5.04 17.67 -12.91
C ALA A 73 -5.87 16.40 -12.64
N LEU A 74 -6.12 16.09 -11.38
CA LEU A 74 -6.88 14.91 -10.96
C LEU A 74 -8.20 15.27 -10.29
N LEU A 75 -8.28 16.43 -9.63
CA LEU A 75 -9.45 16.79 -8.83
C LEU A 75 -10.73 16.89 -9.66
N HIS A 76 -10.65 17.22 -10.97
CA HIS A 76 -11.83 17.31 -11.82
C HIS A 76 -12.55 15.96 -12.01
N HIS A 77 -11.87 14.83 -11.75
CA HIS A 77 -12.48 13.50 -11.73
C HIS A 77 -13.32 13.26 -10.47
N LEU A 78 -13.15 14.07 -9.42
CA LEU A 78 -13.99 14.02 -8.23
C LEU A 78 -15.32 14.73 -8.54
N THR A 79 -16.27 14.01 -9.10
CA THR A 79 -17.59 14.49 -9.51
C THR A 79 -18.65 14.14 -8.47
N VAL A 80 -19.83 14.78 -8.55
CA VAL A 80 -21.00 14.38 -7.73
C VAL A 80 -21.37 12.93 -7.98
N GLY A 81 -21.26 12.44 -9.23
CA GLY A 81 -21.48 11.03 -9.57
C GLY A 81 -20.54 10.10 -8.82
N LEU A 82 -19.22 10.39 -8.79
CA LEU A 82 -18.24 9.59 -8.06
C LEU A 82 -18.47 9.65 -6.54
N LEU A 83 -18.88 10.78 -5.99
CA LEU A 83 -19.25 10.89 -4.57
C LEU A 83 -20.48 10.04 -4.25
N ARG A 84 -21.48 9.99 -5.15
CA ARG A 84 -22.67 9.12 -5.00
C ARG A 84 -22.28 7.63 -5.03
N GLU A 85 -21.44 7.22 -5.96
CA GLU A 85 -20.89 5.86 -6.00
C GLU A 85 -20.13 5.54 -4.73
N SER A 86 -19.34 6.50 -4.23
CA SER A 86 -18.61 6.38 -2.97
C SER A 86 -19.57 6.18 -1.79
N PHE A 87 -20.69 6.91 -1.74
CA PHE A 87 -21.70 6.76 -0.69
C PHE A 87 -22.30 5.35 -0.68
N TYR A 88 -22.72 4.83 -1.83
CA TYR A 88 -23.32 3.50 -1.91
C TYR A 88 -22.30 2.36 -1.72
N SER A 89 -21.01 2.63 -1.85
CA SER A 89 -19.94 1.66 -1.53
C SER A 89 -19.68 1.50 -0.03
N LEU A 90 -20.11 2.48 0.79
CA LEU A 90 -19.97 2.42 2.25
C LEU A 90 -20.93 1.41 2.87
N LYS A 91 -20.48 0.75 3.93
CA LYS A 91 -21.36 -0.16 4.70
C LYS A 91 -22.45 0.64 5.42
N ARG A 92 -23.73 0.31 5.18
CA ARG A 92 -24.89 0.98 5.80
C ARG A 92 -24.87 1.01 7.33
N LYS A 93 -24.25 0.02 7.95
CA LYS A 93 -24.10 -0.11 9.43
C LYS A 93 -22.71 0.35 9.90
N ALA A 94 -21.97 1.12 9.10
CA ALA A 94 -20.67 1.63 9.53
C ALA A 94 -20.86 2.62 10.70
N ALA A 95 -19.93 2.56 11.65
CA ALA A 95 -19.93 3.48 12.79
C ALA A 95 -19.85 4.95 12.32
N PRO A 96 -20.63 5.88 12.94
CA PRO A 96 -20.55 7.30 12.64
C PRO A 96 -19.25 7.92 13.15
N GLY A 97 -18.85 9.03 12.53
CA GLY A 97 -17.70 9.83 12.96
C GLY A 97 -17.94 10.64 14.23
N VAL A 98 -17.18 11.72 14.40
CA VAL A 98 -17.34 12.66 15.54
C VAL A 98 -18.64 13.46 15.49
N ASP A 99 -19.18 13.64 14.29
CA ASP A 99 -20.44 14.34 14.01
C ASP A 99 -21.69 13.52 14.40
N GLY A 100 -21.51 12.23 14.67
CA GLY A 100 -22.60 11.32 15.02
C GLY A 100 -23.49 10.93 13.83
N ILE A 101 -23.26 11.49 12.63
CA ILE A 101 -24.13 11.29 11.46
C ILE A 101 -23.98 9.85 10.94
N THR A 102 -25.09 9.13 10.91
CA THR A 102 -25.18 7.77 10.38
C THR A 102 -25.36 7.76 8.87
N TRP A 103 -25.17 6.60 8.25
CA TRP A 103 -25.39 6.41 6.80
C TRP A 103 -26.84 6.74 6.40
N GLN A 104 -27.83 6.32 7.23
CA GLN A 104 -29.25 6.53 6.99
C GLN A 104 -29.62 8.01 7.07
N GLU A 105 -29.13 8.73 8.07
CA GLU A 105 -29.36 10.16 8.23
C GLU A 105 -28.70 10.98 7.09
N TYR A 106 -27.58 10.51 6.56
CA TYR A 106 -26.93 11.18 5.43
C TYR A 106 -27.64 10.91 4.11
N GLU A 107 -28.29 9.74 3.95
CA GLU A 107 -29.08 9.38 2.76
C GLU A 107 -30.27 10.31 2.57
N ASP A 108 -30.85 10.84 3.65
CA ASP A 108 -31.88 11.86 3.59
C ASP A 108 -31.30 13.19 3.05
N GLY A 109 -31.82 13.65 1.91
CA GLY A 109 -31.28 14.80 1.20
C GLY A 109 -29.91 14.58 0.53
N LEU A 110 -29.58 13.33 0.20
CA LEU A 110 -28.27 12.92 -0.33
C LEU A 110 -27.76 13.81 -1.47
N GLU A 111 -28.60 14.09 -2.47
CA GLU A 111 -28.17 14.82 -3.66
C GLU A 111 -27.72 16.26 -3.33
N ASP A 112 -28.46 16.97 -2.51
CA ASP A 112 -28.13 18.33 -2.11
C ASP A 112 -26.84 18.36 -1.28
N ARG A 113 -26.70 17.37 -0.36
CA ARG A 113 -25.48 17.19 0.45
C ARG A 113 -24.26 16.89 -0.43
N LEU A 114 -24.39 16.04 -1.45
CA LEU A 114 -23.28 15.71 -2.36
C LEU A 114 -22.91 16.89 -3.26
N ILE A 115 -23.88 17.67 -3.72
CA ILE A 115 -23.65 18.90 -4.51
C ILE A 115 -22.90 19.93 -3.67
N ASP A 116 -23.33 20.16 -2.42
CA ASP A 116 -22.64 21.06 -1.50
C ASP A 116 -21.21 20.58 -1.20
N LEU A 117 -21.04 19.30 -0.84
CA LEU A 117 -19.73 18.69 -0.55
C LEU A 117 -18.78 18.84 -1.75
N HIS A 118 -19.25 18.50 -2.96
CA HIS A 118 -18.49 18.69 -4.20
C HIS A 118 -18.06 20.15 -4.36
N GLY A 119 -19.01 21.09 -4.20
CA GLY A 119 -18.71 22.51 -4.28
C GLY A 119 -17.67 22.97 -3.25
N ARG A 120 -17.75 22.52 -1.99
CA ARG A 120 -16.75 22.83 -0.95
C ARG A 120 -15.37 22.27 -1.28
N VAL A 121 -15.30 21.04 -1.79
CA VAL A 121 -14.03 20.42 -2.18
C VAL A 121 -13.38 21.20 -3.32
N HIS A 122 -14.13 21.53 -4.37
CA HIS A 122 -13.59 22.21 -5.55
C HIS A 122 -13.19 23.67 -5.30
N ARG A 123 -13.90 24.37 -4.40
CA ARG A 123 -13.53 25.73 -3.96
C ARG A 123 -12.43 25.75 -2.90
N GLY A 124 -11.95 24.59 -2.41
CA GLY A 124 -10.96 24.49 -1.35
C GLY A 124 -11.50 24.76 0.07
N ALA A 125 -12.83 24.96 0.22
CA ALA A 125 -13.51 25.23 1.49
C ALA A 125 -13.77 23.96 2.33
N TYR A 126 -13.57 22.77 1.77
CA TYR A 126 -13.69 21.51 2.50
C TYR A 126 -12.68 21.46 3.65
N ARG A 127 -13.16 21.03 4.83
CA ARG A 127 -12.34 20.84 6.02
C ARG A 127 -12.47 19.38 6.48
N ALA A 128 -11.34 18.69 6.63
CA ALA A 128 -11.32 17.38 7.25
C ALA A 128 -11.65 17.51 8.74
N THR A 129 -12.49 16.62 9.25
CA THR A 129 -12.84 16.56 10.66
C THR A 129 -11.93 15.58 11.41
N PRO A 130 -11.66 15.77 12.71
CA PRO A 130 -10.95 14.75 13.50
C PRO A 130 -11.69 13.41 13.46
N SER A 131 -10.94 12.33 13.37
CA SER A 131 -11.55 10.99 13.42
C SER A 131 -11.93 10.62 14.86
N ARG A 132 -13.06 9.95 15.05
CA ARG A 132 -13.47 9.45 16.36
C ARG A 132 -12.67 8.19 16.71
N ARG A 133 -12.01 8.18 17.88
CA ARG A 133 -11.27 7.02 18.39
C ARG A 133 -12.26 5.97 18.90
N VAL A 134 -12.05 4.72 18.48
CA VAL A 134 -12.71 3.54 19.01
C VAL A 134 -11.68 2.43 19.21
N TYR A 135 -11.95 1.51 20.13
CA TYR A 135 -11.05 0.40 20.42
C TYR A 135 -11.71 -0.92 20.02
N ILE A 136 -10.95 -1.79 19.38
CA ILE A 136 -11.37 -3.16 19.05
C ILE A 136 -10.43 -4.11 19.78
N GLU A 137 -10.99 -5.08 20.49
CA GLU A 137 -10.23 -6.12 21.16
C GLU A 137 -9.59 -7.05 20.13
N LYS A 138 -8.28 -7.33 20.33
CA LYS A 138 -7.54 -8.32 19.57
C LYS A 138 -7.71 -9.70 20.19
N ALA A 139 -7.41 -10.77 19.42
CA ALA A 139 -7.45 -12.15 19.91
C ALA A 139 -6.53 -12.41 21.13
N ASP A 140 -5.50 -11.58 21.33
CA ASP A 140 -4.58 -11.62 22.45
C ASP A 140 -5.00 -10.78 23.66
N GLY A 141 -6.23 -10.22 23.66
CA GLY A 141 -6.78 -9.37 24.72
C GLY A 141 -6.31 -7.91 24.66
N ARG A 142 -5.35 -7.55 23.81
CA ARG A 142 -4.93 -6.16 23.65
C ARG A 142 -5.96 -5.37 22.85
N GLN A 143 -6.07 -4.07 23.11
CA GLN A 143 -6.95 -3.19 22.36
C GLN A 143 -6.22 -2.61 21.14
N ARG A 144 -6.89 -2.62 19.99
CA ARG A 144 -6.45 -1.94 18.77
C ARG A 144 -7.19 -0.63 18.62
N PRO A 145 -6.51 0.51 18.66
CA PRO A 145 -7.16 1.79 18.41
C PRO A 145 -7.51 1.92 16.92
N LEU A 146 -8.75 2.31 16.63
CA LEU A 146 -9.20 2.68 15.29
C LEU A 146 -9.69 4.11 15.27
N ALA A 147 -9.50 4.76 14.14
CA ALA A 147 -9.99 6.11 13.88
C ALA A 147 -11.15 6.03 12.87
N VAL A 148 -12.32 6.48 13.28
CA VAL A 148 -13.54 6.48 12.47
C VAL A 148 -13.78 7.89 11.94
N PRO A 149 -13.56 8.15 10.63
CA PRO A 149 -13.83 9.46 10.02
C PRO A 149 -15.32 9.74 9.94
N ALA A 150 -15.70 11.02 9.84
CA ALA A 150 -17.03 11.47 9.47
C ALA A 150 -17.43 10.93 8.10
N ILE A 151 -18.74 10.89 7.82
CA ILE A 151 -19.24 10.31 6.57
C ILE A 151 -18.73 11.09 5.34
N GLU A 152 -18.72 12.42 5.39
CA GLU A 152 -18.19 13.23 4.30
C GLU A 152 -16.71 12.98 4.04
N ASP A 153 -15.91 12.80 5.11
CA ASP A 153 -14.50 12.44 4.97
C ASP A 153 -14.34 11.07 4.30
N LYS A 154 -15.17 10.08 4.69
CA LYS A 154 -15.18 8.76 4.03
C LYS A 154 -15.48 8.86 2.54
N LEU A 155 -16.45 9.70 2.15
CA LEU A 155 -16.85 9.90 0.76
C LEU A 155 -15.73 10.51 -0.08
N VAL A 156 -15.14 11.61 0.39
CA VAL A 156 -14.06 12.29 -0.33
C VAL A 156 -12.82 11.42 -0.39
N GLN A 157 -12.48 10.73 0.69
CA GLN A 157 -11.37 9.79 0.71
C GLN A 157 -11.59 8.63 -0.27
N HIS A 158 -12.78 8.03 -0.30
CA HIS A 158 -13.09 6.94 -1.24
C HIS A 158 -13.01 7.39 -2.69
N ALA A 159 -13.54 8.56 -3.01
CA ALA A 159 -13.43 9.14 -4.34
C ALA A 159 -11.97 9.38 -4.77
N VAL A 160 -11.14 9.93 -3.86
CA VAL A 160 -9.71 10.12 -4.12
C VAL A 160 -8.99 8.78 -4.27
N VAL A 161 -9.29 7.77 -3.44
CA VAL A 161 -8.75 6.39 -3.58
C VAL A 161 -9.10 5.83 -4.95
N THR A 162 -10.32 5.98 -5.41
CA THR A 162 -10.77 5.51 -6.73
C THR A 162 -9.96 6.15 -7.87
N ILE A 163 -9.69 7.45 -7.78
CA ILE A 163 -8.87 8.18 -8.75
C ILE A 163 -7.41 7.70 -8.70
N LEU A 164 -6.82 7.65 -7.52
CA LEU A 164 -5.41 7.30 -7.34
C LEU A 164 -5.11 5.83 -7.67
N ASN A 165 -6.05 4.92 -7.46
CA ASN A 165 -5.92 3.53 -7.87
C ASN A 165 -5.71 3.38 -9.39
N GLN A 166 -6.21 4.30 -10.21
CA GLN A 166 -5.95 4.26 -11.66
C GLN A 166 -4.47 4.47 -11.99
N ILE A 167 -3.74 5.12 -11.10
CA ILE A 167 -2.30 5.38 -11.26
C ILE A 167 -1.48 4.26 -10.60
N TYR A 168 -1.70 4.03 -9.31
CA TYR A 168 -0.83 3.17 -8.51
C TYR A 168 -1.02 1.68 -8.77
N GLU A 169 -2.20 1.22 -9.22
CA GLU A 169 -2.37 -0.17 -9.65
C GLU A 169 -1.53 -0.52 -10.89
N GLU A 170 -1.19 0.46 -11.71
CA GLU A 170 -0.24 0.28 -12.79
C GLU A 170 1.23 0.24 -12.30
N ASP A 171 1.53 0.84 -11.13
CA ASP A 171 2.88 0.92 -10.58
C ASP A 171 3.22 -0.24 -9.64
N PHE A 172 2.24 -0.68 -8.84
CA PHE A 172 2.47 -1.71 -7.82
C PHE A 172 2.94 -3.03 -8.40
N LEU A 173 3.94 -3.64 -7.75
CA LEU A 173 4.56 -4.88 -8.21
C LEU A 173 3.65 -6.11 -7.94
N GLY A 174 3.88 -7.17 -8.70
CA GLY A 174 3.06 -8.39 -8.68
C GLY A 174 3.00 -9.10 -7.34
N PHE A 175 4.05 -8.99 -6.53
CA PHE A 175 4.15 -9.63 -5.21
C PHE A 175 3.49 -8.85 -4.06
N SER A 176 2.93 -7.67 -4.32
CA SER A 176 2.15 -6.90 -3.35
C SER A 176 0.66 -7.21 -3.49
N TYR A 177 0.00 -7.67 -2.41
CA TYR A 177 -1.38 -8.17 -2.45
C TYR A 177 -2.36 -7.37 -1.57
N GLY A 178 -1.97 -7.01 -0.35
CA GLY A 178 -2.88 -6.41 0.63
C GLY A 178 -3.46 -5.07 0.20
N PHE A 179 -4.75 -4.85 0.50
CA PHE A 179 -5.48 -3.60 0.24
C PHE A 179 -5.58 -3.17 -1.23
N ARG A 180 -5.35 -4.07 -2.17
CA ARG A 180 -5.40 -3.78 -3.61
C ARG A 180 -6.68 -4.33 -4.24
N PRO A 181 -7.30 -3.58 -5.17
CA PRO A 181 -8.46 -4.08 -5.92
C PRO A 181 -8.15 -5.37 -6.67
N GLY A 182 -9.03 -6.37 -6.55
CA GLY A 182 -8.87 -7.66 -7.23
C GLY A 182 -7.75 -8.54 -6.69
N ARG A 183 -7.12 -8.18 -5.56
CA ARG A 183 -6.13 -9.00 -4.85
C ARG A 183 -6.70 -9.48 -3.52
N SER A 184 -6.37 -10.71 -3.12
CA SER A 184 -6.88 -11.33 -1.90
C SER A 184 -5.77 -11.97 -1.07
N GLN A 185 -6.08 -12.25 0.20
CA GLN A 185 -5.19 -12.99 1.08
C GLN A 185 -4.93 -14.40 0.56
N HIS A 186 -5.95 -15.06 -0.01
CA HIS A 186 -5.80 -16.41 -0.59
C HIS A 186 -4.78 -16.40 -1.74
N GLN A 187 -4.81 -15.39 -2.62
CA GLN A 187 -3.82 -15.29 -3.69
C GLN A 187 -2.38 -15.10 -3.16
N ALA A 188 -2.21 -14.36 -2.06
CA ALA A 188 -0.90 -14.24 -1.41
C ALA A 188 -0.44 -15.57 -0.83
N LEU A 189 -1.34 -16.33 -0.19
CA LEU A 189 -1.06 -17.67 0.34
C LEU A 189 -0.78 -18.69 -0.76
N ASP A 190 -1.51 -18.63 -1.88
CA ASP A 190 -1.26 -19.48 -3.05
C ASP A 190 0.13 -19.23 -3.65
N ALA A 191 0.52 -17.94 -3.75
CA ALA A 191 1.84 -17.57 -4.23
C ALA A 191 2.95 -18.04 -3.27
N LEU A 192 2.74 -17.94 -1.95
CA LEU A 192 3.65 -18.47 -0.94
C LEU A 192 3.77 -19.98 -1.05
N SER A 193 2.65 -20.71 -1.11
CA SER A 193 2.63 -22.16 -1.26
C SER A 193 3.35 -22.61 -2.52
N TYR A 194 3.11 -21.91 -3.64
CA TYR A 194 3.82 -22.18 -4.89
C TYR A 194 5.33 -21.98 -4.74
N ALA A 195 5.74 -20.88 -4.09
CA ALA A 195 7.15 -20.59 -3.88
C ALA A 195 7.83 -21.67 -3.04
N LEU A 196 7.24 -22.06 -1.91
CA LEU A 196 7.78 -23.09 -1.01
C LEU A 196 7.83 -24.49 -1.66
N LEU A 197 6.88 -24.79 -2.57
CA LEU A 197 6.81 -26.13 -3.18
C LEU A 197 7.62 -26.24 -4.48
N LYS A 198 7.77 -25.16 -5.24
CA LYS A 198 8.30 -25.19 -6.62
C LYS A 198 9.61 -24.43 -6.79
N LYS A 199 9.95 -23.53 -5.87
CA LYS A 199 11.19 -22.76 -5.92
C LYS A 199 12.23 -23.34 -4.95
N LYS A 200 13.51 -23.02 -5.17
CA LYS A 200 14.60 -23.46 -4.30
C LYS A 200 14.66 -22.60 -3.02
N VAL A 201 13.61 -22.64 -2.20
CA VAL A 201 13.54 -21.89 -0.93
C VAL A 201 13.96 -22.81 0.20
N ASN A 202 15.08 -22.45 0.89
CA ASN A 202 15.60 -23.14 2.07
C ASN A 202 15.46 -22.29 3.34
N TYR A 203 15.36 -20.96 3.20
CA TYR A 203 15.28 -20.02 4.32
C TYR A 203 14.12 -19.10 4.08
N VAL A 204 13.26 -18.94 5.10
CA VAL A 204 12.12 -18.01 5.08
C VAL A 204 12.38 -16.90 6.08
N LEU A 205 12.31 -15.66 5.65
CA LEU A 205 12.34 -14.48 6.50
C LEU A 205 10.91 -13.94 6.63
N ASP A 206 10.36 -14.00 7.84
CA ASP A 206 9.11 -13.36 8.24
C ASP A 206 9.46 -12.00 8.84
N ALA A 207 9.18 -10.92 8.15
CA ALA A 207 9.56 -9.57 8.54
C ALA A 207 8.32 -8.74 8.91
N ASP A 208 8.23 -8.34 10.18
CA ASP A 208 7.17 -7.50 10.75
C ASP A 208 7.70 -6.08 10.94
N ILE A 209 7.00 -5.08 10.42
CA ILE A 209 7.33 -3.67 10.63
C ILE A 209 6.70 -3.19 11.92
N ARG A 210 7.51 -2.67 12.84
CA ARG A 210 7.07 -2.20 14.15
C ARG A 210 6.10 -1.03 14.04
N GLY A 211 4.84 -1.25 14.47
CA GLY A 211 3.85 -0.18 14.53
C GLY A 211 3.68 0.61 13.23
N PHE A 212 3.68 -0.07 12.09
CA PHE A 212 3.77 0.54 10.76
C PHE A 212 2.87 1.77 10.58
N PHE A 213 1.55 1.63 10.82
CA PHE A 213 0.60 2.73 10.64
C PHE A 213 0.82 3.90 11.60
N ASP A 214 1.34 3.64 12.79
CA ASP A 214 1.56 4.65 13.83
C ASP A 214 2.90 5.40 13.63
N ASN A 215 3.85 4.78 12.92
CA ASN A 215 5.20 5.31 12.70
C ASN A 215 5.43 5.87 11.30
N LEU A 216 4.42 5.86 10.42
CA LEU A 216 4.54 6.46 9.09
C LEU A 216 4.94 7.93 9.18
N ASP A 217 6.08 8.28 8.58
CA ASP A 217 6.50 9.66 8.46
C ASP A 217 5.64 10.38 7.40
N LYS A 218 4.89 11.40 7.82
CA LYS A 218 3.97 12.15 6.95
C LYS A 218 4.70 12.88 5.83
N SER A 219 5.92 13.35 6.09
CA SER A 219 6.71 14.08 5.10
C SER A 219 7.23 13.15 4.01
N TRP A 220 7.71 11.97 4.37
CA TRP A 220 8.06 10.92 3.41
C TRP A 220 6.85 10.44 2.62
N LEU A 221 5.70 10.26 3.28
CA LEU A 221 4.47 9.86 2.61
C LEU A 221 4.07 10.84 1.51
N ILE A 222 4.08 12.15 1.81
CA ILE A 222 3.76 13.18 0.81
C ILE A 222 4.78 13.17 -0.33
N LYS A 223 6.08 13.08 -0.05
CA LYS A 223 7.13 12.96 -1.07
C LYS A 223 6.89 11.75 -1.98
N PHE A 224 6.53 10.59 -1.42
CA PHE A 224 6.22 9.40 -2.21
C PHE A 224 4.98 9.58 -3.10
N VAL A 225 3.93 10.22 -2.59
CA VAL A 225 2.75 10.55 -3.42
C VAL A 225 3.12 11.52 -4.55
N GLU A 226 3.98 12.50 -4.30
CA GLU A 226 4.44 13.51 -5.28
C GLU A 226 5.25 12.93 -6.45
N HIS A 227 5.71 11.68 -6.35
CA HIS A 227 6.33 11.02 -7.51
C HIS A 227 5.37 10.87 -8.69
N ARG A 228 4.07 10.67 -8.40
CA ARG A 228 3.04 10.48 -9.45
C ARG A 228 1.97 11.57 -9.44
N VAL A 229 1.75 12.23 -8.32
CA VAL A 229 0.69 13.22 -8.14
C VAL A 229 1.29 14.60 -7.97
N ALA A 230 1.05 15.47 -8.93
CA ALA A 230 1.43 16.88 -8.91
C ALA A 230 0.22 17.83 -8.86
N ASP A 231 -1.02 17.31 -8.68
CA ASP A 231 -2.21 18.13 -8.42
C ASP A 231 -2.17 18.63 -6.97
N PRO A 232 -1.91 19.94 -6.72
CA PRO A 232 -1.77 20.48 -5.39
C PRO A 232 -3.06 20.42 -4.57
N ARG A 233 -4.20 20.25 -5.23
CA ARG A 233 -5.51 20.13 -4.56
C ARG A 233 -5.66 18.73 -3.95
N ILE A 234 -5.25 17.69 -4.67
CA ILE A 234 -5.23 16.31 -4.15
C ILE A 234 -4.22 16.20 -3.01
N LEU A 235 -3.01 16.73 -3.17
CA LEU A 235 -1.99 16.72 -2.10
C LEU A 235 -2.48 17.43 -0.84
N ARG A 236 -3.16 18.58 -0.98
CA ARG A 236 -3.77 19.30 0.16
C ARG A 236 -4.88 18.49 0.84
N LEU A 237 -5.68 17.73 0.11
CA LEU A 237 -6.68 16.85 0.71
C LEU A 237 -6.01 15.77 1.58
N ILE A 238 -4.99 15.10 1.05
CA ILE A 238 -4.22 14.10 1.79
C ILE A 238 -3.60 14.72 3.06
N GLN A 239 -2.96 15.88 2.94
CA GLN A 239 -2.38 16.60 4.09
C GLN A 239 -3.44 16.98 5.14
N LYS A 240 -4.65 17.41 4.71
CA LYS A 240 -5.76 17.71 5.63
C LYS A 240 -6.15 16.48 6.44
N TRP A 241 -6.27 15.31 5.83
CA TRP A 241 -6.61 14.07 6.55
C TRP A 241 -5.50 13.59 7.47
N LEU A 242 -4.24 13.68 7.05
CA LEU A 242 -3.10 13.32 7.89
C LEU A 242 -2.96 14.23 9.13
N ASN A 243 -3.46 15.48 9.05
CA ASN A 243 -3.36 16.48 10.12
C ASN A 243 -4.70 16.73 10.85
N ALA A 244 -5.78 16.03 10.50
CA ALA A 244 -7.09 16.22 11.15
C ALA A 244 -7.10 15.84 12.64
N GLY A 245 -6.19 14.95 13.04
CA GLY A 245 -6.11 14.46 14.42
C GLY A 245 -7.20 13.45 14.76
N VAL A 246 -7.27 13.12 16.03
CA VAL A 246 -8.21 12.15 16.59
C VAL A 246 -8.93 12.77 17.79
N MET A 247 -10.22 12.48 17.89
CA MET A 247 -11.08 12.87 19.01
C MET A 247 -11.37 11.65 19.88
N GLU A 248 -11.03 11.72 21.16
CA GLU A 248 -11.26 10.68 22.16
C GLU A 248 -11.89 11.30 23.40
N GLU A 249 -13.06 10.83 23.80
CA GLU A 249 -13.80 11.34 24.97
C GLU A 249 -13.93 12.88 25.01
N GLY A 250 -14.16 13.50 23.83
CA GLY A 250 -14.28 14.95 23.71
C GLY A 250 -12.96 15.72 23.73
N LYS A 251 -11.80 15.03 23.85
CA LYS A 251 -10.48 15.65 23.79
C LYS A 251 -9.84 15.41 22.43
N TRP A 252 -9.41 16.49 21.80
CA TRP A 252 -8.65 16.41 20.56
C TRP A 252 -7.17 16.11 20.82
N SER A 253 -6.59 15.22 20.03
CA SER A 253 -5.15 14.93 20.05
C SER A 253 -4.57 15.00 18.64
N ASP A 254 -3.41 15.60 18.52
CA ASP A 254 -2.63 15.59 17.28
C ASP A 254 -1.94 14.24 17.10
N THR A 255 -1.97 13.74 15.89
CA THR A 255 -1.15 12.59 15.47
C THR A 255 0.11 13.13 14.80
N LYS A 256 1.20 13.29 15.57
CA LYS A 256 2.49 13.82 15.03
C LYS A 256 3.05 12.93 13.93
N THR A 257 2.91 11.62 14.09
CA THR A 257 3.31 10.59 13.12
C THR A 257 2.11 9.71 12.77
N GLY A 258 2.22 8.93 11.74
CA GLY A 258 1.25 7.91 11.38
C GLY A 258 0.10 8.37 10.50
N SER A 259 -0.59 7.37 9.98
CA SER A 259 -1.87 7.51 9.28
C SER A 259 -2.96 6.90 10.16
N PRO A 260 -4.11 7.58 10.35
CA PRO A 260 -5.17 7.08 11.23
C PRO A 260 -5.64 5.68 10.79
N GLN A 261 -5.41 4.65 11.62
CA GLN A 261 -5.92 3.31 11.35
C GLN A 261 -7.45 3.34 11.30
N GLY A 262 -8.03 2.88 10.17
CA GLY A 262 -9.48 2.89 9.94
C GLY A 262 -9.97 4.01 9.00
N SER A 263 -9.13 4.93 8.59
CA SER A 263 -9.41 5.87 7.51
C SER A 263 -9.46 5.14 6.16
N VAL A 264 -10.36 5.56 5.27
CA VAL A 264 -10.58 4.90 3.96
C VAL A 264 -9.36 5.01 3.05
N ILE A 265 -8.60 6.10 3.14
CA ILE A 265 -7.42 6.32 2.29
C ILE A 265 -6.15 5.65 2.84
N SER A 266 -6.08 5.36 4.14
CA SER A 266 -4.86 4.85 4.79
C SER A 266 -4.31 3.56 4.18
N PRO A 267 -5.12 2.58 3.74
CA PRO A 267 -4.62 1.39 3.07
C PRO A 267 -3.86 1.68 1.77
N LEU A 268 -4.36 2.60 0.95
CA LEU A 268 -3.68 3.00 -0.28
C LEU A 268 -2.38 3.76 0.03
N LEU A 269 -2.42 4.70 0.98
CA LEU A 269 -1.22 5.45 1.39
C LEU A 269 -0.14 4.54 1.97
N ALA A 270 -0.53 3.51 2.73
CA ALA A 270 0.34 2.47 3.23
C ALA A 270 1.03 1.70 2.08
N ASN A 271 0.27 1.30 1.07
CA ASN A 271 0.83 0.64 -0.10
C ASN A 271 1.76 1.54 -0.91
N ILE A 272 1.43 2.82 -1.07
CA ILE A 272 2.31 3.80 -1.73
C ILE A 272 3.62 3.93 -0.95
N TYR A 273 3.54 4.05 0.38
CA TYR A 273 4.73 4.14 1.22
C TYR A 273 5.65 2.94 1.05
N LEU A 274 5.11 1.73 1.19
CA LEU A 274 5.89 0.49 1.06
C LEU A 274 6.36 0.24 -0.37
N HIS A 275 5.64 0.70 -1.37
CA HIS A 275 6.08 0.61 -2.76
C HIS A 275 7.44 1.32 -2.96
N TYR A 276 7.58 2.55 -2.43
CA TYR A 276 8.83 3.31 -2.56
C TYR A 276 9.88 2.93 -1.51
N ALA A 277 9.47 2.69 -0.27
CA ALA A 277 10.41 2.33 0.80
C ALA A 277 10.97 0.92 0.65
N PHE A 278 10.15 -0.05 0.21
CA PHE A 278 10.48 -1.46 0.18
C PHE A 278 10.39 -2.11 -1.21
N ASP A 279 9.22 -2.07 -1.90
CA ASP A 279 8.96 -2.91 -3.08
C ASP A 279 9.96 -2.67 -4.21
N LEU A 280 10.18 -1.41 -4.59
CA LEU A 280 11.13 -1.07 -5.65
C LEU A 280 12.57 -1.46 -5.28
N TRP A 281 12.95 -1.23 -4.02
CA TRP A 281 14.27 -1.58 -3.53
C TRP A 281 14.49 -3.09 -3.53
N VAL A 282 13.58 -3.88 -2.97
CA VAL A 282 13.73 -5.34 -2.93
C VAL A 282 13.74 -5.95 -4.32
N ASN A 283 12.97 -5.37 -5.27
CA ASN A 283 12.98 -5.84 -6.64
C ASN A 283 14.34 -5.62 -7.34
N VAL A 284 15.03 -4.53 -7.02
CA VAL A 284 16.42 -4.29 -7.46
C VAL A 284 17.39 -5.20 -6.72
N TRP A 285 17.23 -5.31 -5.39
CA TRP A 285 18.13 -6.10 -4.54
C TRP A 285 18.19 -7.57 -5.00
N ARG A 286 17.04 -8.22 -5.17
CA ARG A 286 16.96 -9.63 -5.60
C ARG A 286 17.57 -9.90 -6.97
N LYS A 287 17.64 -8.89 -7.84
CA LYS A 287 18.20 -9.01 -9.20
C LYS A 287 19.71 -8.74 -9.25
N LYS A 288 20.23 -7.90 -8.36
CA LYS A 288 21.61 -7.41 -8.41
C LYS A 288 22.53 -8.09 -7.39
N TRP A 289 22.03 -8.42 -6.22
CA TRP A 289 22.87 -8.84 -5.10
C TRP A 289 22.60 -10.25 -4.61
N ALA A 290 21.43 -10.82 -4.89
CA ALA A 290 21.18 -12.21 -4.55
C ALA A 290 22.01 -13.15 -5.43
N HIS A 291 22.57 -14.20 -4.81
CA HIS A 291 23.29 -15.25 -5.50
C HIS A 291 22.36 -16.40 -5.90
N GLY A 292 21.26 -16.60 -5.17
CA GLY A 292 20.25 -17.61 -5.41
C GLY A 292 18.87 -17.03 -5.71
N GLU A 293 17.88 -17.93 -5.81
CA GLU A 293 16.47 -17.53 -5.96
C GLU A 293 15.99 -16.78 -4.72
N VAL A 294 15.34 -15.64 -4.94
CA VAL A 294 14.65 -14.87 -3.88
C VAL A 294 13.20 -14.63 -4.28
N VAL A 295 12.30 -15.07 -3.45
CA VAL A 295 10.85 -14.87 -3.57
C VAL A 295 10.41 -13.81 -2.57
N VAL A 296 9.49 -12.95 -2.98
CA VAL A 296 8.94 -11.88 -2.13
C VAL A 296 7.43 -11.95 -2.18
N ILE A 297 6.78 -11.91 -1.03
CA ILE A 297 5.33 -11.83 -0.89
C ILE A 297 5.01 -10.79 0.18
N ARG A 298 4.24 -9.78 -0.18
CA ARG A 298 3.81 -8.74 0.75
C ARG A 298 2.29 -8.64 0.81
N TYR A 299 1.73 -8.75 1.99
CA TYR A 299 0.32 -8.49 2.26
C TYR A 299 0.19 -7.32 3.24
N ALA A 300 -0.07 -6.11 2.73
CA ALA A 300 0.00 -4.85 3.49
C ALA A 300 1.40 -4.66 4.10
N ASP A 301 1.49 -4.62 5.42
CA ASP A 301 2.72 -4.52 6.22
C ASP A 301 3.35 -5.88 6.57
N ASP A 302 2.67 -7.00 6.33
CA ASP A 302 3.22 -8.34 6.49
C ASP A 302 4.08 -8.70 5.28
N ILE A 303 5.35 -9.04 5.51
CA ILE A 303 6.34 -9.31 4.47
C ILE A 303 6.96 -10.70 4.71
N ILE A 304 6.84 -11.56 3.71
CA ILE A 304 7.50 -12.88 3.71
C ILE A 304 8.45 -12.95 2.53
N LEU A 305 9.72 -13.35 2.81
CA LEU A 305 10.70 -13.59 1.78
C LEU A 305 11.21 -15.03 1.87
N GLY A 306 11.43 -15.65 0.72
CA GLY A 306 12.05 -16.95 0.60
C GLY A 306 13.42 -16.83 -0.06
N PHE A 307 14.44 -17.47 0.50
CA PHE A 307 15.82 -17.46 0.00
C PHE A 307 16.32 -18.87 -0.24
N GLN A 308 17.11 -19.04 -1.30
CA GLN A 308 17.82 -20.28 -1.57
C GLN A 308 19.02 -20.44 -0.63
N HIS A 309 19.79 -19.37 -0.38
CA HIS A 309 21.02 -19.38 0.40
C HIS A 309 20.86 -18.59 1.72
N GLN A 310 21.44 -19.12 2.79
CA GLN A 310 21.45 -18.46 4.10
C GLN A 310 22.16 -17.12 4.05
N ALA A 311 23.31 -17.07 3.39
CA ALA A 311 24.10 -15.85 3.28
C ALA A 311 23.32 -14.69 2.61
N ASP A 312 22.45 -15.02 1.63
CA ASP A 312 21.56 -14.03 1.02
C ASP A 312 20.49 -13.54 2.00
N ALA A 313 19.92 -14.44 2.83
CA ALA A 313 18.92 -14.08 3.84
C ALA A 313 19.52 -13.17 4.92
N ASP A 314 20.72 -13.49 5.42
CA ASP A 314 21.42 -12.72 6.46
C ASP A 314 21.78 -11.32 5.95
N ARG A 315 22.43 -11.24 4.79
CA ARG A 315 22.78 -9.97 4.16
C ARG A 315 21.54 -9.13 3.82
N PHE A 316 20.46 -9.78 3.37
CA PHE A 316 19.21 -9.09 3.10
C PHE A 316 18.63 -8.44 4.36
N LEU A 317 18.61 -9.16 5.48
CA LEU A 317 18.06 -8.65 6.73
C LEU A 317 18.82 -7.40 7.22
N GLU A 318 20.14 -7.40 7.15
CA GLU A 318 20.98 -6.23 7.48
C GLU A 318 20.65 -5.04 6.58
N ASN A 319 20.64 -5.26 5.26
CA ASN A 319 20.32 -4.21 4.29
C ASN A 319 18.88 -3.71 4.41
N LEU A 320 17.92 -4.59 4.79
CA LEU A 320 16.53 -4.21 5.01
C LEU A 320 16.39 -3.29 6.22
N GLN A 321 17.10 -3.55 7.33
CA GLN A 321 17.09 -2.68 8.50
C GLN A 321 17.57 -1.28 8.16
N GLU A 322 18.71 -1.16 7.45
CA GLU A 322 19.23 0.12 6.99
C GLU A 322 18.24 0.83 6.06
N ARG A 323 17.69 0.09 5.10
CA ARG A 323 16.75 0.64 4.11
C ARG A 323 15.50 1.20 4.75
N LEU A 324 14.87 0.47 5.66
CA LEU A 324 13.66 0.92 6.36
C LEU A 324 13.97 2.12 7.27
N GLY A 325 15.12 2.12 7.94
CA GLY A 325 15.58 3.23 8.78
C GLY A 325 15.67 4.56 8.01
N MET A 326 16.07 4.56 6.74
CA MET A 326 16.11 5.75 5.88
C MET A 326 14.75 6.43 5.70
N SER A 327 13.67 5.67 5.81
CA SER A 327 12.29 6.14 5.71
C SER A 327 11.55 6.19 7.06
N GLY A 328 12.28 6.08 8.18
CA GLY A 328 11.70 6.17 9.51
C GLY A 328 10.93 4.91 9.95
N LEU A 329 11.14 3.78 9.28
CA LEU A 329 10.56 2.49 9.64
C LEU A 329 11.58 1.60 10.33
N GLU A 330 11.09 0.73 11.24
CA GLU A 330 11.91 -0.23 11.96
C GLU A 330 11.29 -1.63 11.89
N LEU A 331 12.12 -2.66 11.79
CA LEU A 331 11.67 -4.04 11.97
C LEU A 331 11.35 -4.30 13.44
N HIS A 332 10.31 -5.11 13.70
CA HIS A 332 9.99 -5.56 15.04
C HIS A 332 11.00 -6.64 15.49
N PRO A 333 11.80 -6.39 16.54
CA PRO A 333 12.92 -7.29 16.92
C PRO A 333 12.44 -8.69 17.28
N ASP A 334 11.30 -8.80 18.00
CA ASP A 334 10.82 -10.08 18.53
C ASP A 334 9.96 -10.86 17.53
N LYS A 335 9.47 -10.22 16.48
CA LYS A 335 8.57 -10.85 15.50
C LYS A 335 9.27 -11.13 14.17
N THR A 336 10.30 -10.37 13.83
CA THR A 336 11.09 -10.64 12.63
C THR A 336 11.91 -11.92 12.87
N ARG A 337 11.66 -12.95 12.07
CA ARG A 337 12.25 -14.28 12.27
C ARG A 337 12.74 -14.86 10.96
N ARG A 338 13.94 -15.45 11.02
CA ARG A 338 14.43 -16.34 9.97
C ARG A 338 14.13 -17.80 10.37
N ILE A 339 13.51 -18.53 9.47
CA ILE A 339 13.11 -19.91 9.65
C ILE A 339 13.83 -20.74 8.58
N GLU A 340 14.54 -21.78 8.99
CA GLU A 340 15.09 -22.75 8.05
C GLU A 340 13.98 -23.69 7.59
N PHE A 341 13.85 -23.86 6.26
CA PHE A 341 12.80 -24.62 5.63
C PHE A 341 13.41 -25.65 4.66
N GLY A 342 13.80 -26.78 5.22
CA GLY A 342 14.78 -27.71 4.66
C GLY A 342 14.38 -28.71 3.59
N ARG A 343 13.58 -28.36 2.56
CA ARG A 343 13.33 -29.34 1.47
C ARG A 343 14.52 -29.55 0.53
N PHE A 344 15.38 -28.53 0.39
CA PHE A 344 16.54 -28.53 -0.49
C PHE A 344 17.86 -28.22 0.28
N ALA A 345 17.84 -28.15 1.59
CA ALA A 345 19.00 -27.80 2.42
C ALA A 345 20.18 -28.74 2.19
N GLU A 346 19.94 -30.04 2.04
CA GLU A 346 21.01 -31.06 1.79
C GLU A 346 21.65 -30.88 0.39
N GLN A 347 20.89 -30.42 -0.61
CA GLN A 347 21.45 -30.21 -1.96
C GLN A 347 22.33 -28.97 -2.02
N THR A 348 21.97 -27.92 -1.30
CA THR A 348 22.69 -26.65 -1.28
C THR A 348 24.00 -26.76 -0.47
N GLY A 349 24.00 -27.51 0.65
CA GLY A 349 25.21 -27.80 1.41
C GLY A 349 26.28 -28.51 0.60
N ASN A 350 25.91 -29.45 -0.27
CA ASN A 350 26.82 -30.13 -1.18
C ASN A 350 27.36 -29.24 -2.34
N GLU A 351 26.62 -28.25 -2.77
CA GLU A 351 27.06 -27.28 -3.79
C GLU A 351 28.03 -26.24 -3.20
N GLU A 352 27.78 -25.76 -1.98
CA GLU A 352 28.66 -24.84 -1.26
C GLU A 352 30.00 -25.49 -0.83
N GLU A 353 29.97 -26.75 -0.41
CA GLU A 353 31.18 -27.53 -0.07
C GLU A 353 32.06 -27.79 -1.29
N LYS A 354 31.46 -27.95 -2.50
CA LYS A 354 32.19 -28.10 -3.77
C LYS A 354 32.76 -26.80 -4.28
N ALA A 355 32.14 -25.65 -3.96
CA ALA A 355 32.60 -24.32 -4.38
C ALA A 355 33.71 -23.75 -3.48
N SER A 356 33.96 -24.31 -2.30
CA SER A 356 35.02 -23.89 -1.40
C SER A 356 36.37 -24.35 -1.96
N PRO A 357 37.36 -23.46 -2.23
CA PRO A 357 38.66 -23.89 -2.74
C PRO A 357 39.35 -24.77 -1.68
N ARG A 358 39.70 -26.00 -2.04
CA ARG A 358 40.51 -26.88 -1.22
C ARG A 358 41.80 -26.14 -0.83
N ARG A 359 41.92 -25.78 0.45
CA ARG A 359 43.20 -25.33 1.00
C ARG A 359 44.20 -26.49 0.82
N SER A 360 45.13 -26.32 -0.07
CA SER A 360 46.27 -27.22 -0.22
C SER A 360 47.13 -27.10 1.04
N THR A 361 47.09 -28.12 1.87
CA THR A 361 48.11 -28.36 2.89
C THR A 361 49.36 -28.85 2.19
N SER A 362 50.36 -28.00 2.15
CA SER A 362 51.77 -28.35 1.91
C SER A 362 52.53 -28.16 3.20
#